data_39b156bff16a1943cf8fbddd9693a5f5
#
_entry.id   39b156bff16a1943cf8fbddd9693a5f5
#
_cell.length_a   1.000
_cell.length_b   1.000
_cell.length_c   1.000
_cell.angle_alpha   90.00
_cell.angle_beta   90.00
_cell.angle_gamma   90.00
#
_symmetry.space_group_name_H-M   'P 1'
#
loop_
_entity.id
_entity.type
_entity.pdbx_description
1 polymer ?
#
loop_
_entity_poly.entity_id
_entity_poly.type
_entity_poly.pdbx_seq_one_letter_code
_entity_poly.pdbx_strand_id
1 'polypeptide(L)'
;MPDIRPALQQAWLTQGLIARVLWPVSLIYGALVWLRKLLYRLDVFHAPHLPVPVIVVGNVFVGGVGKTPLVIALVKQLTARGLKVGVLSRGYGRSGDGSQSVTAQSSATEVGDEPVLIARACQVPVFVGKNRLQAGQHLLAQNPQIQVIVCDDGLQHMALAHDLALCVFDERGLGNGWLLPAGPLREPWPVDRSGYLQVITLSTSNYEIENPQRVNEQLLGKEEEQLQVQVQVLEKDKEKPKELKKPKADFVVPRVLADFAQQADGTTQALSIFCSQKVQALAGIGKPQVFFDMLTDKGIVLLATKALADHDDMRTIHIDPELGEVLCTEKDAVKLWNFQPTAWAVPLITEIPEELLNTILAHIGPKLSSAHGHQTT
;
A
#
# COMPACT_ATOMS: atom_id res chain seq x y z
N MET A 1 24.65 -15.87 -5.51
CA MET A 1 24.17 -16.53 -4.27
C MET A 1 22.70 -16.84 -4.49
N PRO A 2 22.19 -18.00 -4.08
CA PRO A 2 20.77 -18.29 -4.21
C PRO A 2 19.95 -17.24 -3.43
N ASP A 3 18.84 -16.80 -4.00
CA ASP A 3 17.95 -15.84 -3.34
C ASP A 3 17.28 -16.52 -2.14
N ILE A 4 17.68 -16.13 -0.94
CA ILE A 4 17.13 -16.66 0.34
C ILE A 4 15.79 -16.02 0.72
N ARG A 5 15.34 -15.00 0.00
CA ARG A 5 14.11 -14.26 0.31
C ARG A 5 12.85 -15.13 0.30
N PRO A 6 12.63 -16.03 -0.69
CA PRO A 6 11.45 -16.89 -0.70
C PRO A 6 11.41 -17.84 0.51
N ALA A 7 12.56 -18.42 0.88
CA ALA A 7 12.66 -19.31 2.03
C ALA A 7 12.37 -18.58 3.36
N LEU A 8 12.85 -17.34 3.51
CA LEU A 8 12.55 -16.50 4.66
C LEU A 8 11.07 -16.10 4.71
N GLN A 9 10.49 -15.71 3.58
CA GLN A 9 9.07 -15.36 3.51
C GLN A 9 8.17 -16.53 3.90
N GLN A 10 8.51 -17.74 3.48
CA GLN A 10 7.80 -18.95 3.88
C GLN A 10 7.99 -19.26 5.38
N ALA A 11 9.22 -19.08 5.91
CA ALA A 11 9.52 -19.25 7.33
C ALA A 11 8.74 -18.24 8.22
N TRP A 12 8.41 -17.06 7.69
CA TRP A 12 7.64 -16.04 8.40
C TRP A 12 6.14 -16.34 8.53
N LEU A 13 5.63 -17.33 7.82
CA LEU A 13 4.24 -17.78 7.95
C LEU A 13 4.08 -18.78 9.10
N THR A 14 5.17 -19.44 9.52
CA THR A 14 5.12 -20.48 10.55
C THR A 14 6.24 -20.28 11.57
N GLN A 15 6.12 -20.91 12.75
CA GLN A 15 7.18 -20.95 13.76
C GLN A 15 8.05 -22.20 13.57
N GLY A 16 8.45 -22.47 12.31
CA GLY A 16 9.29 -23.62 11.94
C GLY A 16 10.75 -23.51 12.42
N LEU A 17 11.58 -24.48 12.05
CA LEU A 17 12.97 -24.59 12.52
C LEU A 17 13.79 -23.33 12.19
N ILE A 18 13.70 -22.81 10.95
CA ILE A 18 14.44 -21.61 10.52
C ILE A 18 14.05 -20.40 11.39
N ALA A 19 12.75 -20.19 11.62
CA ALA A 19 12.27 -19.11 12.46
C ALA A 19 12.80 -19.23 13.89
N ARG A 20 12.83 -20.46 14.47
CA ARG A 20 13.35 -20.70 15.83
C ARG A 20 14.85 -20.46 15.94
N VAL A 21 15.64 -20.85 14.94
CA VAL A 21 17.10 -20.59 14.90
C VAL A 21 17.38 -19.08 14.85
N LEU A 22 16.54 -18.31 14.13
CA LEU A 22 16.67 -16.85 14.04
C LEU A 22 16.08 -16.10 15.23
N TRP A 23 15.31 -16.76 16.10
CA TRP A 23 14.61 -16.12 17.21
C TRP A 23 15.52 -15.37 18.21
N PRO A 24 16.74 -15.88 18.61
CA PRO A 24 17.61 -15.12 19.49
C PRO A 24 18.05 -13.77 18.90
N VAL A 25 18.27 -13.72 17.56
CA VAL A 25 18.59 -12.47 16.85
C VAL A 25 17.40 -11.49 16.89
N SER A 26 16.18 -12.03 16.80
CA SER A 26 14.98 -11.22 16.92
C SER A 26 14.79 -10.59 18.30
N LEU A 27 15.28 -11.23 19.35
CA LEU A 27 15.26 -10.64 20.72
C LEU A 27 16.17 -9.41 20.79
N ILE A 28 17.38 -9.50 20.20
CA ILE A 28 18.30 -8.35 20.12
C ILE A 28 17.67 -7.22 19.31
N TYR A 29 17.09 -7.55 18.13
CA TYR A 29 16.38 -6.57 17.32
C TYR A 29 15.21 -5.92 18.09
N GLY A 30 14.42 -6.72 18.81
CA GLY A 30 13.33 -6.25 19.66
C GLY A 30 13.78 -5.30 20.75
N ALA A 31 14.91 -5.63 21.43
CA ALA A 31 15.51 -4.77 22.44
C ALA A 31 15.96 -3.41 21.87
N LEU A 32 16.54 -3.39 20.67
CA LEU A 32 16.92 -2.15 19.98
C LEU A 32 15.70 -1.31 19.59
N VAL A 33 14.65 -1.94 19.05
CA VAL A 33 13.38 -1.25 18.74
C VAL A 33 12.74 -0.69 20.01
N TRP A 34 12.72 -1.46 21.09
CA TRP A 34 12.21 -1.02 22.40
C TRP A 34 13.02 0.16 22.97
N LEU A 35 14.36 0.06 22.96
CA LEU A 35 15.26 1.12 23.43
C LEU A 35 15.03 2.41 22.64
N ARG A 36 14.95 2.32 21.31
CA ARG A 36 14.65 3.47 20.47
C ARG A 36 13.31 4.12 20.84
N LYS A 37 12.25 3.31 21.02
CA LYS A 37 10.94 3.81 21.47
C LYS A 37 11.00 4.47 22.84
N LEU A 38 11.78 3.91 23.78
CA LEU A 38 11.99 4.46 25.11
C LEU A 38 12.67 5.84 25.04
N LEU A 39 13.72 6.00 24.21
CA LEU A 39 14.42 7.28 24.05
C LEU A 39 13.50 8.39 23.51
N TYR A 40 12.57 8.06 22.59
CA TYR A 40 11.52 9.00 22.15
C TYR A 40 10.48 9.29 23.25
N ARG A 41 10.10 8.29 24.07
CA ARG A 41 9.17 8.49 25.20
C ARG A 41 9.77 9.34 26.32
N LEU A 42 11.07 9.23 26.55
CA LEU A 42 11.80 10.03 27.52
C LEU A 42 12.23 11.40 26.97
N ASP A 43 11.79 11.74 25.78
CA ASP A 43 12.11 13.00 25.07
C ASP A 43 13.61 13.25 24.86
N VAL A 44 14.44 12.18 24.95
CA VAL A 44 15.86 12.24 24.55
C VAL A 44 15.98 12.48 23.06
N PHE A 45 15.12 11.84 22.26
CA PHE A 45 14.93 12.13 20.85
C PHE A 45 13.62 12.87 20.68
N HIS A 46 13.71 14.07 20.07
CA HIS A 46 12.53 14.88 19.82
C HIS A 46 11.82 14.49 18.53
N ALA A 47 10.50 14.48 18.54
CA ALA A 47 9.63 14.31 17.38
C ALA A 47 8.85 15.61 17.13
N PRO A 48 9.41 16.58 16.42
CA PRO A 48 8.74 17.85 16.16
C PRO A 48 7.49 17.66 15.30
N HIS A 49 6.50 18.53 15.53
CA HIS A 49 5.28 18.62 14.75
C HIS A 49 5.46 19.59 13.59
N LEU A 50 4.77 19.29 12.48
CA LEU A 50 4.52 20.29 11.44
C LEU A 50 3.29 21.16 11.83
N PRO A 51 3.16 22.36 11.25
CA PRO A 51 2.03 23.26 11.58
C PRO A 51 0.67 22.78 11.06
N VAL A 52 0.64 21.73 10.26
CA VAL A 52 -0.56 21.10 9.72
C VAL A 52 -0.68 19.66 10.21
N PRO A 53 -1.89 19.06 10.24
CA PRO A 53 -2.06 17.66 10.60
C PRO A 53 -1.27 16.74 9.69
N VAL A 54 -0.68 15.70 10.28
CA VAL A 54 0.07 14.65 9.59
C VAL A 54 -0.61 13.31 9.80
N ILE A 55 -1.05 12.70 8.70
CA ILE A 55 -1.60 11.34 8.67
C ILE A 55 -0.50 10.41 8.14
N VAL A 56 -0.15 9.40 8.90
CA VAL A 56 0.82 8.38 8.46
C VAL A 56 0.07 7.13 8.01
N VAL A 57 0.36 6.67 6.80
CA VAL A 57 -0.05 5.35 6.30
C VAL A 57 1.17 4.44 6.29
N GLY A 58 1.09 3.32 6.98
CA GLY A 58 2.24 2.43 7.08
C GLY A 58 1.84 1.02 7.51
N ASN A 59 2.83 0.15 7.71
CA ASN A 59 2.60 -1.20 8.20
C ASN A 59 3.69 -1.62 9.20
N VAL A 60 3.39 -2.64 9.98
CA VAL A 60 4.33 -3.17 10.99
C VAL A 60 5.13 -4.37 10.52
N PHE A 61 4.90 -4.87 9.30
CA PHE A 61 5.66 -6.00 8.80
C PHE A 61 6.30 -5.75 7.42
N VAL A 62 7.24 -6.61 7.05
CA VAL A 62 8.00 -6.48 5.79
C VAL A 62 7.17 -6.96 4.60
N GLY A 63 7.20 -6.16 3.53
CA GLY A 63 6.57 -6.48 2.24
C GLY A 63 5.40 -5.57 1.88
N GLY A 64 4.93 -5.70 0.66
CA GLY A 64 3.81 -4.92 0.13
C GLY A 64 2.48 -5.37 0.75
N VAL A 65 1.72 -4.42 1.28
CA VAL A 65 0.38 -4.62 1.87
C VAL A 65 -0.67 -3.72 1.23
N GLY A 66 -0.33 -3.05 0.12
CA GLY A 66 -1.24 -2.11 -0.53
C GLY A 66 -1.28 -0.72 0.12
N LYS A 67 -0.19 -0.25 0.76
CA LYS A 67 -0.11 1.10 1.33
C LYS A 67 -0.31 2.19 0.28
N THR A 68 0.44 2.15 -0.80
CA THR A 68 0.42 3.19 -1.83
C THR A 68 -0.96 3.35 -2.49
N PRO A 69 -1.69 2.29 -2.86
CA PRO A 69 -3.09 2.42 -3.29
C PRO A 69 -3.99 3.06 -2.24
N LEU A 70 -3.83 2.73 -0.94
CA LEU A 70 -4.59 3.35 0.13
C LEU A 70 -4.24 4.84 0.30
N VAL A 71 -2.95 5.22 0.20
CA VAL A 71 -2.51 6.63 0.19
C VAL A 71 -3.17 7.39 -0.96
N ILE A 72 -3.14 6.84 -2.17
CA ILE A 72 -3.77 7.46 -3.35
C ILE A 72 -5.27 7.65 -3.13
N ALA A 73 -5.97 6.63 -2.65
CA ALA A 73 -7.39 6.70 -2.37
C ALA A 73 -7.72 7.76 -1.29
N LEU A 74 -6.94 7.78 -0.19
CA LEU A 74 -7.10 8.75 0.89
C LEU A 74 -6.88 10.18 0.41
N VAL A 75 -5.80 10.42 -0.33
CA VAL A 75 -5.49 11.76 -0.89
C VAL A 75 -6.61 12.23 -1.81
N LYS A 76 -7.11 11.38 -2.72
CA LYS A 76 -8.22 11.70 -3.61
C LYS A 76 -9.49 12.04 -2.81
N GLN A 77 -9.82 11.26 -1.79
CA GLN A 77 -11.01 11.48 -0.96
C GLN A 77 -10.91 12.77 -0.13
N LEU A 78 -9.76 13.07 0.47
CA LEU A 78 -9.54 14.32 1.20
C LEU A 78 -9.60 15.53 0.26
N THR A 79 -9.02 15.42 -0.94
CA THR A 79 -9.05 16.47 -1.96
C THR A 79 -10.48 16.72 -2.47
N ALA A 80 -11.25 15.65 -2.70
CA ALA A 80 -12.66 15.75 -3.10
C ALA A 80 -13.53 16.47 -2.05
N ARG A 81 -13.12 16.44 -0.77
CA ARG A 81 -13.75 17.22 0.32
C ARG A 81 -13.22 18.64 0.46
N GLY A 82 -12.42 19.11 -0.52
CA GLY A 82 -11.93 20.49 -0.58
C GLY A 82 -10.65 20.74 0.21
N LEU A 83 -10.05 19.73 0.85
CA LEU A 83 -8.79 19.89 1.57
C LEU A 83 -7.60 20.01 0.60
N LYS A 84 -6.67 20.91 0.92
CA LYS A 84 -5.40 21.02 0.21
C LYS A 84 -4.40 20.05 0.82
N VAL A 85 -4.16 18.95 0.10
CA VAL A 85 -3.34 17.82 0.57
C VAL A 85 -1.93 17.90 0.00
N GLY A 86 -0.92 17.62 0.84
CA GLY A 86 0.44 17.35 0.42
C GLY A 86 0.84 15.91 0.79
N VAL A 87 1.79 15.33 0.06
CA VAL A 87 2.26 13.96 0.33
C VAL A 87 3.75 13.94 0.60
N LEU A 88 4.14 13.18 1.62
CA LEU A 88 5.55 12.87 1.92
C LEU A 88 5.81 11.38 1.70
N SER A 89 6.87 11.05 0.96
CA SER A 89 7.33 9.66 0.81
C SER A 89 8.84 9.55 1.05
N ARG A 90 9.33 8.35 1.31
CA ARG A 90 10.76 8.09 1.49
C ARG A 90 11.53 8.16 0.17
N GLY A 91 10.89 7.77 -0.92
CA GLY A 91 11.56 7.50 -2.17
C GLY A 91 12.47 6.27 -2.03
N TYR A 92 11.89 5.12 -1.69
CA TYR A 92 12.67 3.89 -1.58
C TYR A 92 13.37 3.57 -2.90
N GLY A 93 14.65 3.15 -2.83
CA GLY A 93 15.45 2.82 -4.01
C GLY A 93 15.99 4.01 -4.81
N ARG A 94 15.68 5.26 -4.42
CA ARG A 94 16.19 6.46 -5.11
C ARG A 94 17.70 6.67 -4.90
N SER A 95 18.35 7.32 -5.87
CA SER A 95 19.77 7.63 -5.83
C SER A 95 20.12 8.92 -5.04
N GLY A 96 19.17 9.83 -4.85
CA GLY A 96 19.38 11.12 -4.17
C GLY A 96 19.19 11.07 -2.65
N ASP A 97 19.91 11.92 -1.90
CA ASP A 97 19.85 11.98 -0.43
C ASP A 97 19.01 13.12 0.12
N GLY A 98 18.90 14.24 -0.59
CA GLY A 98 18.20 15.44 -0.17
C GLY A 98 16.66 15.30 -0.19
N SER A 99 15.97 16.37 0.24
CA SER A 99 14.54 16.56 0.04
C SER A 99 14.29 17.10 -1.37
N GLN A 100 13.34 16.52 -2.09
CA GLN A 100 13.07 16.81 -3.49
C GLN A 100 11.56 16.78 -3.79
N SER A 101 11.08 17.74 -4.60
CA SER A 101 9.74 17.73 -5.17
C SER A 101 9.61 16.65 -6.23
N VAL A 102 8.45 16.01 -6.32
CA VAL A 102 8.14 14.95 -7.28
C VAL A 102 7.01 15.41 -8.19
N THR A 103 7.20 15.22 -9.48
CA THR A 103 6.19 15.45 -10.52
C THR A 103 5.82 14.15 -11.22
N ALA A 104 4.77 14.18 -12.03
CA ALA A 104 4.38 13.05 -12.86
C ALA A 104 5.47 12.63 -13.87
N GLN A 105 6.39 13.54 -14.22
CA GLN A 105 7.48 13.33 -15.17
C GLN A 105 8.81 13.00 -14.48
N SER A 106 8.88 13.03 -13.15
CA SER A 106 10.10 12.68 -12.42
C SER A 106 10.53 11.26 -12.70
N SER A 107 11.86 11.04 -12.76
CA SER A 107 12.42 9.70 -12.95
C SER A 107 12.23 8.85 -11.68
N ALA A 108 11.71 7.64 -11.85
CA ALA A 108 11.59 6.69 -10.74
C ALA A 108 12.95 6.33 -10.10
N THR A 109 14.06 6.41 -10.87
CA THR A 109 15.42 6.20 -10.36
C THR A 109 15.86 7.32 -9.41
N GLU A 110 15.40 8.56 -9.65
CA GLU A 110 15.78 9.72 -8.85
C GLU A 110 14.93 9.90 -7.60
N VAL A 111 13.63 9.61 -7.69
CA VAL A 111 12.68 9.91 -6.61
C VAL A 111 11.97 8.68 -6.04
N GLY A 112 12.07 7.52 -6.69
CA GLY A 112 11.35 6.28 -6.36
C GLY A 112 10.09 6.10 -7.21
N ASP A 113 9.68 4.85 -7.43
CA ASP A 113 8.50 4.49 -8.22
C ASP A 113 7.17 4.87 -7.53
N GLU A 114 7.04 4.59 -6.24
CA GLU A 114 5.83 4.91 -5.46
C GLU A 114 5.51 6.42 -5.43
N PRO A 115 6.45 7.34 -5.16
CA PRO A 115 6.17 8.77 -5.22
C PRO A 115 5.76 9.28 -6.61
N VAL A 116 6.36 8.74 -7.68
CA VAL A 116 5.96 9.10 -9.05
C VAL A 116 4.52 8.64 -9.32
N LEU A 117 4.17 7.41 -8.90
CA LEU A 117 2.81 6.90 -9.02
C LEU A 117 1.81 7.80 -8.28
N ILE A 118 2.12 8.19 -7.03
CA ILE A 118 1.25 9.09 -6.24
C ILE A 118 1.10 10.46 -6.94
N ALA A 119 2.19 11.04 -7.44
CA ALA A 119 2.16 12.33 -8.13
C ALA A 119 1.29 12.28 -9.39
N ARG A 120 1.39 11.21 -10.18
CA ARG A 120 0.56 10.97 -11.37
C ARG A 120 -0.91 10.80 -11.03
N ALA A 121 -1.21 9.95 -10.02
CA ALA A 121 -2.57 9.57 -9.70
C ALA A 121 -3.36 10.65 -8.95
N CYS A 122 -2.69 11.50 -8.15
CA CYS A 122 -3.35 12.46 -7.26
C CYS A 122 -3.24 13.91 -7.70
N GLN A 123 -2.22 14.27 -8.49
CA GLN A 123 -1.95 15.64 -8.95
C GLN A 123 -1.87 16.67 -7.79
N VAL A 124 -1.31 16.26 -6.66
CA VAL A 124 -1.04 17.10 -5.47
C VAL A 124 0.47 17.27 -5.30
N PRO A 125 0.94 18.27 -4.52
CA PRO A 125 2.35 18.38 -4.18
C PRO A 125 2.87 17.14 -3.45
N VAL A 126 3.91 16.50 -4.01
CA VAL A 126 4.59 15.33 -3.45
C VAL A 126 6.05 15.64 -3.22
N PHE A 127 6.58 15.32 -2.05
CA PHE A 127 7.98 15.45 -1.70
C PHE A 127 8.56 14.12 -1.20
N VAL A 128 9.80 13.87 -1.58
CA VAL A 128 10.58 12.74 -1.07
C VAL A 128 11.73 13.22 -0.21
N GLY A 129 12.05 12.47 0.84
CA GLY A 129 13.19 12.77 1.69
C GLY A 129 13.43 11.67 2.74
N LYS A 130 14.70 11.35 3.04
CA LYS A 130 15.05 10.48 4.17
C LYS A 130 14.66 11.14 5.49
N ASN A 131 14.88 12.45 5.62
CA ASN A 131 14.40 13.27 6.73
C ASN A 131 13.00 13.82 6.38
N ARG A 132 11.96 13.21 6.96
CA ARG A 132 10.57 13.58 6.72
C ARG A 132 10.20 14.97 7.24
N LEU A 133 10.82 15.41 8.34
CA LEU A 133 10.59 16.73 8.89
C LEU A 133 11.07 17.79 7.90
N GLN A 134 12.30 17.68 7.44
CA GLN A 134 12.87 18.60 6.44
C GLN A 134 12.07 18.60 5.14
N ALA A 135 11.69 17.40 4.66
CA ALA A 135 10.86 17.28 3.47
C ALA A 135 9.49 17.96 3.64
N GLY A 136 8.86 17.81 4.83
CA GLY A 136 7.61 18.48 5.17
C GLY A 136 7.74 20.00 5.26
N GLN A 137 8.81 20.50 5.84
CA GLN A 137 9.11 21.94 5.88
C GLN A 137 9.29 22.51 4.48
N HIS A 138 10.04 21.84 3.59
CA HIS A 138 10.19 22.27 2.20
C HIS A 138 8.88 22.20 1.41
N LEU A 139 8.08 21.15 1.64
CA LEU A 139 6.76 21.02 1.03
C LEU A 139 5.87 22.22 1.40
N LEU A 140 5.78 22.57 2.68
CA LEU A 140 4.95 23.66 3.18
C LEU A 140 5.50 25.04 2.75
N ALA A 141 6.83 25.23 2.71
CA ALA A 141 7.43 26.45 2.23
C ALA A 141 7.11 26.75 0.76
N GLN A 142 7.08 25.70 -0.09
CA GLN A 142 6.72 25.85 -1.50
C GLN A 142 5.20 25.84 -1.75
N ASN A 143 4.41 25.31 -0.80
CA ASN A 143 2.96 25.16 -0.94
C ASN A 143 2.27 25.56 0.37
N PRO A 144 2.24 26.87 0.73
CA PRO A 144 1.73 27.33 2.01
C PRO A 144 0.20 27.12 2.20
N GLN A 145 -0.52 26.82 1.12
CA GLN A 145 -1.96 26.49 1.15
C GLN A 145 -2.27 25.08 1.64
N ILE A 146 -1.28 24.19 1.81
CA ILE A 146 -1.51 22.83 2.28
C ILE A 146 -2.09 22.85 3.70
N GLN A 147 -3.16 22.06 3.88
CA GLN A 147 -3.92 21.95 5.13
C GLN A 147 -3.69 20.62 5.84
N VAL A 148 -3.28 19.57 5.10
CA VAL A 148 -3.01 18.24 5.65
C VAL A 148 -1.91 17.55 4.86
N ILE A 149 -1.07 16.79 5.56
CA ILE A 149 -0.01 16.00 4.96
C ILE A 149 -0.30 14.51 5.16
N VAL A 150 -0.19 13.73 4.08
CA VAL A 150 -0.25 12.26 4.12
C VAL A 150 1.16 11.71 3.91
N CYS A 151 1.65 10.91 4.87
CA CYS A 151 2.97 10.27 4.79
C CYS A 151 2.83 8.81 4.35
N ASP A 152 3.44 8.46 3.21
CA ASP A 152 3.56 7.08 2.75
C ASP A 152 4.74 6.38 3.44
N ASP A 153 4.48 5.17 4.00
CA ASP A 153 5.43 4.32 4.75
C ASP A 153 6.17 5.07 5.87
N GLY A 154 5.41 5.75 6.72
CA GLY A 154 5.96 6.62 7.78
C GLY A 154 5.97 6.04 9.19
N LEU A 155 5.37 4.87 9.49
CA LEU A 155 5.18 4.36 10.87
C LEU A 155 6.47 4.22 11.67
N GLN A 156 7.56 3.77 11.06
CA GLN A 156 8.86 3.62 11.70
C GLN A 156 9.67 4.91 11.76
N HIS A 157 9.17 6.02 11.15
CA HIS A 157 9.88 7.30 11.15
C HIS A 157 9.47 8.18 12.33
N MET A 158 9.97 7.84 13.54
CA MET A 158 9.61 8.50 14.78
C MET A 158 10.10 9.96 14.90
N ALA A 159 11.00 10.42 14.02
CA ALA A 159 11.54 11.78 14.03
C ALA A 159 10.58 12.85 13.46
N LEU A 160 9.37 12.48 13.06
CA LEU A 160 8.29 13.38 12.73
C LEU A 160 7.04 12.94 13.51
N ALA A 161 6.51 13.83 14.33
CA ALA A 161 5.25 13.59 15.02
C ALA A 161 4.10 13.53 14.01
N HIS A 162 3.12 12.69 14.29
CA HIS A 162 1.92 12.54 13.48
C HIS A 162 0.68 12.61 14.37
N ASP A 163 -0.43 13.02 13.78
CA ASP A 163 -1.71 13.18 14.48
C ASP A 163 -2.55 11.90 14.38
N LEU A 164 -2.40 11.16 13.28
CA LEU A 164 -3.10 9.91 13.03
C LEU A 164 -2.19 8.92 12.29
N ALA A 165 -2.27 7.64 12.66
CA ALA A 165 -1.60 6.55 11.96
C ALA A 165 -2.59 5.49 11.49
N LEU A 166 -2.58 5.19 10.18
CA LEU A 166 -3.27 4.06 9.60
C LEU A 166 -2.28 2.90 9.49
N CYS A 167 -2.45 1.88 10.33
CA CYS A 167 -1.64 0.68 10.29
C CYS A 167 -2.30 -0.36 9.38
N VAL A 168 -1.69 -0.57 8.20
CA VAL A 168 -2.26 -1.39 7.13
C VAL A 168 -1.80 -2.83 7.26
N PHE A 169 -2.75 -3.74 7.15
CA PHE A 169 -2.55 -5.19 7.09
C PHE A 169 -3.16 -5.74 5.80
N ASP A 170 -2.73 -6.90 5.42
CA ASP A 170 -3.37 -7.71 4.38
C ASP A 170 -3.79 -9.08 4.96
N GLU A 171 -4.22 -10.00 4.12
CA GLU A 171 -4.68 -11.36 4.51
C GLU A 171 -3.64 -12.18 5.27
N ARG A 172 -2.34 -11.82 5.23
CA ARG A 172 -1.27 -12.47 6.02
C ARG A 172 -1.35 -12.15 7.51
N GLY A 173 -2.09 -11.10 7.87
CA GLY A 173 -2.19 -10.64 9.25
C GLY A 173 -0.83 -10.31 9.86
N LEU A 174 -0.48 -11.01 10.95
CA LEU A 174 0.79 -10.85 11.67
C LEU A 174 1.85 -11.90 11.28
N GLY A 175 1.55 -12.77 10.30
CA GLY A 175 2.41 -13.92 10.00
C GLY A 175 2.59 -14.82 11.22
N ASN A 176 3.83 -15.24 11.50
CA ASN A 176 4.14 -16.05 12.69
C ASN A 176 4.17 -15.22 14.01
N GLY A 177 3.96 -13.91 13.95
CA GLY A 177 3.90 -12.99 15.10
C GLY A 177 5.25 -12.61 15.70
N TRP A 178 6.36 -13.02 15.08
CA TRP A 178 7.71 -12.72 15.57
C TRP A 178 8.34 -11.52 14.84
N LEU A 179 9.31 -10.90 15.53
CA LEU A 179 10.07 -9.79 14.98
C LEU A 179 11.11 -10.30 13.96
N LEU A 180 11.61 -9.39 13.12
CA LEU A 180 12.75 -9.65 12.26
C LEU A 180 13.97 -10.12 13.06
N PRO A 181 14.78 -11.07 12.54
CA PRO A 181 14.59 -11.79 11.27
C PRO A 181 13.77 -13.09 11.39
N ALA A 182 13.36 -13.51 12.58
CA ALA A 182 12.63 -14.77 12.82
C ALA A 182 11.17 -14.73 12.35
N GLY A 183 10.62 -13.55 12.19
CA GLY A 183 9.29 -13.29 11.68
C GLY A 183 9.23 -12.00 10.87
N PRO A 184 8.06 -11.63 10.34
CA PRO A 184 7.92 -10.52 9.44
C PRO A 184 7.81 -9.16 10.12
N LEU A 185 7.68 -9.09 11.45
CA LEU A 185 7.35 -7.86 12.15
C LEU A 185 8.56 -6.93 12.28
N ARG A 186 8.41 -5.67 11.86
CA ARG A 186 9.38 -4.57 12.05
C ARG A 186 9.35 -4.02 13.47
N GLU A 187 8.22 -4.19 14.16
CA GLU A 187 8.01 -3.73 15.54
C GLU A 187 6.96 -4.61 16.23
N PRO A 188 6.98 -4.69 17.59
CA PRO A 188 6.01 -5.47 18.33
C PRO A 188 4.57 -5.01 18.08
N TRP A 189 3.65 -5.96 18.03
CA TRP A 189 2.23 -5.73 17.86
C TRP A 189 1.46 -6.41 19.02
N PRO A 190 0.38 -5.83 19.58
CA PRO A 190 -0.22 -4.55 19.22
C PRO A 190 0.63 -3.34 19.64
N VAL A 191 0.44 -2.23 18.91
CA VAL A 191 1.01 -0.95 19.29
C VAL A 191 0.00 -0.24 20.18
N ASP A 192 0.32 -0.09 21.44
CA ASP A 192 -0.51 0.67 22.39
C ASP A 192 -0.22 2.17 22.22
N ARG A 193 -0.96 2.82 21.32
CA ARG A 193 -0.86 4.26 21.09
C ARG A 193 -2.23 4.82 20.71
N SER A 194 -2.63 5.91 21.36
CA SER A 194 -3.75 6.74 20.90
C SER A 194 -3.45 7.28 19.48
N GLY A 195 -4.46 7.37 18.62
CA GLY A 195 -4.28 7.86 17.24
C GLY A 195 -3.83 6.80 16.23
N TYR A 196 -3.93 5.50 16.53
CA TYR A 196 -3.72 4.41 15.59
C TYR A 196 -5.06 3.80 15.16
N LEU A 197 -5.29 3.69 13.86
CA LEU A 197 -6.38 2.92 13.28
C LEU A 197 -5.81 1.71 12.54
N GLN A 198 -6.41 0.55 12.75
CA GLN A 198 -6.04 -0.70 12.10
C GLN A 198 -6.89 -0.90 10.86
N VAL A 199 -6.25 -0.93 9.70
CA VAL A 199 -6.92 -1.08 8.41
C VAL A 199 -6.47 -2.38 7.76
N ILE A 200 -7.40 -3.28 7.46
CA ILE A 200 -7.12 -4.46 6.64
C ILE A 200 -7.53 -4.16 5.21
N THR A 201 -6.59 -4.38 4.28
CA THR A 201 -6.86 -4.30 2.85
C THR A 201 -7.01 -5.70 2.27
N LEU A 202 -8.13 -5.97 1.60
CA LEU A 202 -8.45 -7.27 1.02
C LEU A 202 -8.68 -7.14 -0.49
N SER A 203 -8.32 -8.18 -1.27
CA SER A 203 -8.83 -8.33 -2.65
C SER A 203 -10.33 -8.62 -2.61
N THR A 204 -11.05 -8.31 -3.70
CA THR A 204 -12.51 -8.47 -3.76
C THR A 204 -12.96 -9.87 -3.40
N SER A 205 -12.34 -10.90 -3.95
CA SER A 205 -12.66 -12.31 -3.66
C SER A 205 -12.52 -12.66 -2.17
N ASN A 206 -11.52 -12.11 -1.49
CA ASN A 206 -11.32 -12.31 -0.05
C ASN A 206 -12.26 -11.44 0.79
N TYR A 207 -12.62 -10.24 0.31
CA TYR A 207 -13.57 -9.35 0.97
C TYR A 207 -14.98 -9.94 1.03
N GLU A 208 -15.45 -10.53 -0.06
CA GLU A 208 -16.75 -11.20 -0.15
C GLU A 208 -16.85 -12.40 0.79
N ILE A 209 -15.79 -13.18 0.92
CA ILE A 209 -15.72 -14.33 1.85
C ILE A 209 -15.80 -13.86 3.33
N GLU A 210 -15.15 -12.73 3.68
CA GLU A 210 -15.13 -12.22 5.07
C GLU A 210 -16.38 -11.40 5.46
N ASN A 211 -17.15 -10.90 4.48
CA ASN A 211 -18.34 -10.06 4.70
C ASN A 211 -19.57 -10.53 3.89
N PRO A 212 -20.03 -11.76 4.06
CA PRO A 212 -21.14 -12.29 3.26
C PRO A 212 -22.46 -11.53 3.44
N GLN A 213 -22.67 -10.85 4.58
CA GLN A 213 -23.90 -10.09 4.85
C GLN A 213 -24.00 -8.78 4.03
N ARG A 214 -22.89 -8.08 3.76
CA ARG A 214 -22.89 -6.88 2.90
C ARG A 214 -23.06 -7.19 1.42
N VAL A 215 -22.58 -8.36 0.99
CA VAL A 215 -22.77 -8.83 -0.40
C VAL A 215 -24.25 -9.10 -0.66
N ASN A 216 -24.97 -9.70 0.30
CA ASN A 216 -26.41 -9.94 0.17
C ASN A 216 -27.21 -8.63 0.08
N GLU A 217 -26.83 -7.56 0.76
CA GLU A 217 -27.53 -6.26 0.66
C GLU A 217 -27.37 -5.58 -0.73
N GLN A 218 -26.23 -5.81 -1.42
CA GLN A 218 -26.00 -5.31 -2.78
C GLN A 218 -26.57 -6.22 -3.88
N LEU A 219 -26.78 -7.50 -3.58
CA LEU A 219 -27.28 -8.51 -4.53
C LEU A 219 -28.78 -8.83 -4.39
N LEU A 220 -29.50 -8.20 -3.47
CA LEU A 220 -30.95 -8.37 -3.27
C LEU A 220 -31.84 -8.03 -4.51
N GLY A 221 -31.25 -8.06 -5.69
CA GLY A 221 -31.96 -7.94 -6.97
C GLY A 221 -31.70 -9.09 -7.97
N LYS A 222 -30.89 -10.12 -7.64
CA LYS A 222 -30.60 -11.23 -8.57
C LYS A 222 -30.43 -12.57 -7.84
N GLU A 223 -31.45 -13.40 -7.97
CA GLU A 223 -31.52 -14.87 -7.81
C GLU A 223 -30.67 -15.55 -6.71
N GLU A 224 -31.28 -15.72 -5.53
CA GLU A 224 -30.71 -16.33 -4.31
C GLU A 224 -30.30 -17.81 -4.44
N GLU A 225 -30.86 -18.59 -5.37
CA GLU A 225 -30.65 -20.04 -5.41
C GLU A 225 -29.32 -20.53 -6.02
N GLN A 226 -28.73 -19.75 -6.93
CA GLN A 226 -27.46 -20.15 -7.57
C GLN A 226 -26.21 -19.79 -6.75
N LEU A 227 -26.30 -18.81 -5.86
CA LEU A 227 -25.16 -18.34 -5.06
C LEU A 227 -24.81 -19.29 -3.91
N GLN A 228 -25.82 -19.91 -3.27
CA GLN A 228 -25.60 -20.85 -2.16
C GLN A 228 -24.85 -22.12 -2.59
N VAL A 229 -25.01 -22.57 -3.83
CA VAL A 229 -24.32 -23.74 -4.37
C VAL A 229 -22.84 -23.43 -4.68
N GLN A 230 -22.52 -22.24 -5.15
CA GLN A 230 -21.13 -21.84 -5.43
C GLN A 230 -20.30 -21.66 -4.17
N VAL A 231 -20.86 -21.10 -3.10
CA VAL A 231 -20.16 -20.92 -1.81
C VAL A 231 -19.81 -22.29 -1.19
N GLN A 232 -20.71 -23.28 -1.26
CA GLN A 232 -20.45 -24.62 -0.73
C GLN A 232 -19.39 -25.42 -1.53
N VAL A 233 -19.25 -25.17 -2.83
CA VAL A 233 -18.24 -25.83 -3.67
C VAL A 233 -16.84 -25.26 -3.42
N LEU A 234 -16.73 -23.95 -3.19
CA LEU A 234 -15.46 -23.28 -2.90
C LEU A 234 -14.89 -23.61 -1.51
N GLU A 235 -15.75 -24.01 -0.55
CA GLU A 235 -15.31 -24.42 0.79
C GLU A 235 -14.72 -25.85 0.85
N LYS A 236 -15.05 -26.73 -0.09
CA LYS A 236 -14.64 -28.15 -0.08
C LYS A 236 -13.21 -28.42 -0.54
N ASP A 237 -12.59 -27.52 -1.32
CA ASP A 237 -11.28 -27.75 -1.95
C ASP A 237 -10.11 -26.98 -1.32
N LYS A 238 -10.33 -26.26 -0.23
CA LYS A 238 -9.22 -25.59 0.49
C LYS A 238 -8.97 -26.30 1.82
N GLU A 239 -7.84 -27.02 1.93
CA GLU A 239 -7.26 -27.38 3.23
C GLU A 239 -7.21 -26.09 4.08
N LYS A 240 -7.89 -26.10 5.25
CA LYS A 240 -7.91 -24.97 6.17
C LYS A 240 -6.46 -24.59 6.52
N PRO A 241 -5.95 -23.43 6.08
CA PRO A 241 -4.66 -22.96 6.55
C PRO A 241 -4.75 -22.80 8.07
N LYS A 242 -3.70 -23.23 8.80
CA LYS A 242 -3.57 -22.95 10.23
C LYS A 242 -3.86 -21.47 10.44
N GLU A 243 -4.81 -21.14 11.33
CA GLU A 243 -5.23 -19.78 11.64
C GLU A 243 -4.02 -18.90 11.96
N LEU A 244 -3.61 -18.08 11.00
CA LEU A 244 -2.71 -16.98 11.22
C LEU A 244 -3.39 -15.98 12.17
N LYS A 245 -2.68 -15.51 13.20
CA LYS A 245 -3.20 -14.49 14.12
C LYS A 245 -3.56 -13.24 13.32
N LYS A 246 -4.86 -13.05 13.06
CA LYS A 246 -5.34 -11.82 12.42
C LYS A 246 -5.42 -10.71 13.45
N PRO A 247 -4.94 -9.48 13.16
CA PRO A 247 -5.21 -8.33 14.00
C PRO A 247 -6.72 -8.04 13.98
N LYS A 248 -7.26 -7.54 15.10
CA LYS A 248 -8.63 -7.03 15.11
C LYS A 248 -8.63 -5.75 14.27
N ALA A 249 -9.30 -5.76 13.12
CA ALA A 249 -9.40 -4.58 12.26
C ALA A 249 -10.44 -3.61 12.82
N ASP A 250 -10.12 -2.32 12.78
CA ASP A 250 -11.10 -1.27 12.99
C ASP A 250 -11.90 -1.06 11.70
N PHE A 251 -11.24 -1.19 10.54
CA PHE A 251 -11.83 -1.04 9.22
C PHE A 251 -11.29 -2.05 8.21
N VAL A 252 -12.15 -2.49 7.33
CA VAL A 252 -11.80 -3.32 6.16
C VAL A 252 -11.98 -2.49 4.90
N VAL A 253 -10.95 -2.52 4.03
CA VAL A 253 -10.88 -1.70 2.83
C VAL A 253 -10.68 -2.62 1.62
N PRO A 254 -11.70 -2.76 0.75
CA PRO A 254 -11.60 -3.59 -0.43
C PRO A 254 -10.67 -2.98 -1.49
N ARG A 255 -10.02 -3.86 -2.24
CA ARG A 255 -9.16 -3.53 -3.38
C ARG A 255 -9.66 -4.26 -4.62
N VAL A 256 -9.93 -3.52 -5.67
CA VAL A 256 -10.41 -4.04 -6.95
C VAL A 256 -9.53 -3.53 -8.09
N LEU A 257 -9.39 -4.29 -9.17
CA LEU A 257 -8.84 -3.73 -10.40
C LEU A 257 -9.86 -2.78 -11.04
N ALA A 258 -9.37 -1.69 -11.59
CA ALA A 258 -10.19 -0.80 -12.39
C ALA A 258 -10.81 -1.56 -13.58
N ASP A 259 -11.95 -1.08 -14.07
CA ASP A 259 -12.59 -1.63 -15.27
C ASP A 259 -11.97 -1.10 -16.58
N PHE A 260 -10.79 -0.48 -16.46
CA PHE A 260 -10.01 0.03 -17.60
C PHE A 260 -8.51 -0.19 -17.36
N ALA A 261 -7.77 -0.19 -18.48
CA ALA A 261 -6.32 -0.12 -18.48
C ALA A 261 -5.87 1.15 -19.22
N GLN A 262 -4.65 1.63 -18.96
CA GLN A 262 -4.10 2.84 -19.58
C GLN A 262 -2.67 2.64 -20.06
N GLN A 263 -2.29 3.35 -21.14
CA GLN A 263 -0.93 3.41 -21.68
C GLN A 263 -0.17 4.66 -21.24
N ALA A 264 1.10 4.74 -21.63
CA ALA A 264 1.99 5.85 -21.29
C ALA A 264 1.51 7.22 -21.76
N ASP A 265 0.83 7.28 -22.91
CA ASP A 265 0.30 8.50 -23.54
C ASP A 265 -1.05 8.95 -22.95
N GLY A 266 -1.60 8.17 -22.00
CA GLY A 266 -2.90 8.42 -21.41
C GLY A 266 -4.07 7.76 -22.14
N THR A 267 -3.82 7.02 -23.23
CA THR A 267 -4.86 6.22 -23.90
C THR A 267 -5.44 5.22 -22.90
N THR A 268 -6.77 5.15 -22.84
CA THR A 268 -7.50 4.23 -21.96
C THR A 268 -8.35 3.26 -22.75
N GLN A 269 -8.49 2.04 -22.24
CA GLN A 269 -9.30 0.99 -22.86
C GLN A 269 -10.04 0.21 -21.76
N ALA A 270 -11.29 -0.18 -22.04
CA ALA A 270 -12.05 -1.01 -21.12
C ALA A 270 -11.35 -2.35 -20.89
N LEU A 271 -11.24 -2.78 -19.64
CA LEU A 271 -10.52 -4.01 -19.28
C LEU A 271 -11.20 -5.26 -19.88
N SER A 272 -12.53 -5.23 -20.10
CA SER A 272 -13.28 -6.30 -20.73
C SER A 272 -12.86 -6.63 -22.17
N ILE A 273 -12.23 -5.70 -22.87
CA ILE A 273 -11.74 -5.93 -24.25
C ILE A 273 -10.62 -6.99 -24.26
N PHE A 274 -9.82 -7.03 -23.20
CA PHE A 274 -8.73 -7.99 -23.08
C PHE A 274 -9.21 -9.44 -22.81
N CYS A 275 -10.49 -9.66 -22.47
CA CYS A 275 -11.06 -11.00 -22.33
C CYS A 275 -11.09 -11.79 -23.65
N SER A 276 -11.11 -11.10 -24.80
CA SER A 276 -11.12 -11.72 -26.14
C SER A 276 -9.77 -11.64 -26.87
N GLN A 277 -8.74 -11.12 -26.22
CA GLN A 277 -7.42 -10.93 -26.81
C GLN A 277 -6.39 -11.91 -26.23
N LYS A 278 -5.27 -12.07 -26.92
CA LYS A 278 -4.08 -12.70 -26.37
C LYS A 278 -3.43 -11.74 -25.40
N VAL A 279 -3.19 -12.17 -24.17
CA VAL A 279 -2.68 -11.34 -23.08
C VAL A 279 -1.56 -12.04 -22.33
N GLN A 280 -0.50 -11.31 -22.08
CA GLN A 280 0.54 -11.66 -21.10
C GLN A 280 0.52 -10.65 -19.95
N ALA A 281 0.76 -11.10 -18.72
CA ALA A 281 0.79 -10.24 -17.56
C ALA A 281 2.15 -10.25 -16.88
N LEU A 282 2.60 -9.09 -16.42
CA LEU A 282 3.82 -8.97 -15.64
C LEU A 282 3.60 -8.13 -14.38
N ALA A 283 4.26 -8.52 -13.29
CA ALA A 283 4.18 -7.80 -12.03
C ALA A 283 5.47 -7.94 -11.21
N GLY A 284 6.06 -6.79 -10.84
CA GLY A 284 7.22 -6.63 -9.94
C GLY A 284 6.80 -6.03 -8.60
N ILE A 285 5.83 -6.64 -7.96
CA ILE A 285 5.29 -6.27 -6.65
C ILE A 285 5.50 -7.39 -5.63
N GLY A 286 5.32 -7.10 -4.35
CA GLY A 286 5.53 -8.08 -3.27
C GLY A 286 4.71 -9.38 -3.37
N LYS A 287 3.60 -9.38 -4.13
CA LYS A 287 2.72 -10.53 -4.39
C LYS A 287 2.20 -10.49 -5.83
N PRO A 288 3.01 -10.87 -6.82
CA PRO A 288 2.62 -10.85 -8.23
C PRO A 288 1.37 -11.70 -8.52
N GLN A 289 1.27 -12.86 -7.86
CA GLN A 289 0.16 -13.80 -8.08
C GLN A 289 -1.21 -13.16 -7.79
N VAL A 290 -1.32 -12.32 -6.77
CA VAL A 290 -2.60 -11.63 -6.46
C VAL A 290 -3.07 -10.77 -7.64
N PHE A 291 -2.15 -10.10 -8.34
CA PHE A 291 -2.49 -9.32 -9.53
C PHE A 291 -2.97 -10.22 -10.68
N PHE A 292 -2.29 -11.35 -10.91
CA PHE A 292 -2.67 -12.30 -11.94
C PHE A 292 -4.04 -12.95 -11.66
N ASP A 293 -4.29 -13.32 -10.40
CA ASP A 293 -5.58 -13.87 -9.96
C ASP A 293 -6.71 -12.84 -10.17
N MET A 294 -6.48 -11.56 -9.79
CA MET A 294 -7.47 -10.50 -10.00
C MET A 294 -7.78 -10.25 -11.50
N LEU A 295 -6.80 -10.39 -12.40
CA LEU A 295 -7.04 -10.32 -13.85
C LEU A 295 -7.89 -11.51 -14.33
N THR A 296 -7.58 -12.70 -13.83
CA THR A 296 -8.34 -13.92 -14.13
C THR A 296 -9.77 -13.85 -13.62
N ASP A 297 -9.98 -13.31 -12.40
CA ASP A 297 -11.32 -13.06 -11.83
C ASP A 297 -12.15 -12.08 -12.69
N LYS A 298 -11.51 -11.17 -13.41
CA LYS A 298 -12.14 -10.29 -14.42
C LYS A 298 -12.42 -11.00 -15.77
N GLY A 299 -12.12 -12.30 -15.89
CA GLY A 299 -12.35 -13.09 -17.09
C GLY A 299 -11.25 -13.01 -18.16
N ILE A 300 -10.09 -12.44 -17.84
CA ILE A 300 -8.97 -12.34 -18.77
C ILE A 300 -8.18 -13.65 -18.78
N VAL A 301 -7.99 -14.23 -19.98
CA VAL A 301 -7.18 -15.42 -20.17
C VAL A 301 -5.73 -15.04 -20.36
N LEU A 302 -4.87 -15.32 -19.37
CA LEU A 302 -3.45 -15.01 -19.43
C LEU A 302 -2.69 -16.15 -20.12
N LEU A 303 -2.08 -15.87 -21.28
CA LEU A 303 -1.23 -16.83 -22.01
C LEU A 303 0.13 -17.03 -21.32
N ALA A 304 0.63 -15.99 -20.67
CA ALA A 304 1.85 -16.05 -19.87
C ALA A 304 1.77 -15.06 -18.71
N THR A 305 2.40 -15.44 -17.60
CA THR A 305 2.59 -14.57 -16.42
C THR A 305 4.06 -14.46 -16.09
N LYS A 306 4.54 -13.27 -15.77
CA LYS A 306 5.92 -13.02 -15.39
C LYS A 306 5.99 -12.30 -14.04
N ALA A 307 6.30 -13.08 -13.00
CA ALA A 307 6.59 -12.54 -11.68
C ALA A 307 8.04 -12.02 -11.65
N LEU A 308 8.21 -10.76 -11.27
CA LEU A 308 9.47 -10.07 -11.14
C LEU A 308 9.80 -9.78 -9.68
N ALA A 309 11.04 -9.42 -9.39
CA ALA A 309 11.41 -8.96 -8.06
C ALA A 309 10.66 -7.64 -7.73
N ASP A 310 10.30 -7.44 -6.45
CA ASP A 310 9.73 -6.16 -6.02
C ASP A 310 10.76 -5.04 -6.28
N HIS A 311 10.31 -3.96 -6.92
CA HIS A 311 11.12 -2.85 -7.41
C HIS A 311 12.11 -3.20 -8.55
N ASP A 312 11.85 -4.24 -9.35
CA ASP A 312 12.61 -4.53 -10.57
C ASP A 312 12.75 -3.28 -11.47
N ASP A 313 13.89 -3.13 -12.14
CA ASP A 313 14.16 -1.97 -12.99
C ASP A 313 13.55 -2.06 -14.41
N MET A 314 12.99 -3.20 -14.76
CA MET A 314 12.29 -3.51 -16.01
C MET A 314 13.17 -3.48 -17.28
N ARG A 315 14.50 -3.28 -17.16
CA ARG A 315 15.40 -3.09 -18.31
C ARG A 315 15.67 -4.34 -19.11
N THR A 316 15.66 -5.49 -18.45
CA THR A 316 16.05 -6.79 -19.05
C THR A 316 14.84 -7.65 -19.36
N ILE A 317 13.63 -7.11 -19.31
CA ILE A 317 12.42 -7.87 -19.57
C ILE A 317 12.29 -8.14 -21.06
N HIS A 318 12.33 -9.42 -21.41
CA HIS A 318 11.92 -9.86 -22.73
C HIS A 318 10.40 -10.01 -22.75
N ILE A 319 9.74 -9.27 -23.63
CA ILE A 319 8.32 -9.34 -23.91
C ILE A 319 8.19 -10.05 -25.26
N ASP A 320 7.41 -11.14 -25.31
CA ASP A 320 7.14 -11.88 -26.53
C ASP A 320 5.94 -11.26 -27.26
N PRO A 321 6.13 -10.68 -28.45
CA PRO A 321 5.03 -10.07 -29.19
C PRO A 321 3.97 -11.07 -29.66
N GLU A 322 4.29 -12.36 -29.76
CA GLU A 322 3.34 -13.41 -30.19
C GLU A 322 2.31 -13.74 -29.10
N LEU A 323 2.63 -13.40 -27.84
CA LEU A 323 1.73 -13.57 -26.68
C LEU A 323 0.73 -12.42 -26.53
N GLY A 324 0.74 -11.44 -27.44
CA GLY A 324 -0.23 -10.36 -27.52
C GLY A 324 0.01 -9.20 -26.55
N GLU A 325 -1.07 -8.59 -26.08
CA GLU A 325 -1.03 -7.38 -25.23
C GLU A 325 -0.37 -7.63 -23.88
N VAL A 326 0.31 -6.61 -23.36
CA VAL A 326 1.00 -6.67 -22.08
C VAL A 326 0.19 -5.92 -21.04
N LEU A 327 -0.29 -6.62 -20.01
CA LEU A 327 -0.88 -6.02 -18.81
C LEU A 327 0.12 -5.98 -17.66
N CYS A 328 0.21 -4.87 -16.97
CA CYS A 328 1.06 -4.71 -15.79
C CYS A 328 0.38 -3.88 -14.69
N THR A 329 0.98 -3.85 -13.49
CA THR A 329 0.52 -2.95 -12.43
C THR A 329 0.90 -1.50 -12.72
N GLU A 330 0.18 -0.52 -12.16
CA GLU A 330 0.56 0.90 -12.28
C GLU A 330 1.96 1.20 -11.73
N LYS A 331 2.36 0.50 -10.65
CA LYS A 331 3.69 0.63 -10.04
C LYS A 331 4.78 0.23 -11.04
N ASP A 332 4.58 -0.87 -11.74
CA ASP A 332 5.52 -1.39 -12.73
C ASP A 332 5.53 -0.55 -13.99
N ALA A 333 4.37 -0.07 -14.41
CA ALA A 333 4.20 0.78 -15.59
C ALA A 333 5.06 2.05 -15.54
N VAL A 334 5.24 2.66 -14.35
CA VAL A 334 6.09 3.85 -14.17
C VAL A 334 7.50 3.65 -14.74
N LYS A 335 8.03 2.41 -14.68
CA LYS A 335 9.34 2.05 -15.20
C LYS A 335 9.26 1.41 -16.58
N LEU A 336 8.30 0.50 -16.76
CA LEU A 336 8.12 -0.26 -17.99
C LEU A 336 7.87 0.64 -19.20
N TRP A 337 7.11 1.70 -19.04
CA TRP A 337 6.80 2.65 -20.12
C TRP A 337 8.02 3.35 -20.72
N ASN A 338 9.17 3.38 -20.03
CA ASN A 338 10.41 3.88 -20.62
C ASN A 338 10.96 2.97 -21.74
N PHE A 339 10.54 1.70 -21.78
CA PHE A 339 11.02 0.68 -22.71
C PHE A 339 9.89 0.11 -23.57
N GLN A 340 8.68 0.06 -23.02
CA GLN A 340 7.47 -0.48 -23.64
C GLN A 340 6.28 0.46 -23.39
N PRO A 341 6.20 1.58 -24.11
CA PRO A 341 5.15 2.60 -23.87
C PRO A 341 3.73 2.11 -24.20
N THR A 342 3.61 1.03 -25.00
CA THR A 342 2.33 0.39 -25.37
C THR A 342 1.84 -0.61 -24.32
N ALA A 343 2.61 -0.90 -23.27
CA ALA A 343 2.13 -1.74 -22.18
C ALA A 343 0.95 -1.07 -21.46
N TRP A 344 -0.03 -1.87 -21.08
CA TRP A 344 -1.24 -1.44 -20.40
C TRP A 344 -1.11 -1.57 -18.89
N ALA A 345 -1.14 -0.48 -18.17
CA ALA A 345 -1.25 -0.45 -16.72
C ALA A 345 -2.70 -0.65 -16.30
N VAL A 346 -2.94 -1.60 -15.40
CA VAL A 346 -4.27 -1.79 -14.80
C VAL A 346 -4.25 -1.18 -13.40
N PRO A 347 -5.01 -0.09 -13.16
CA PRO A 347 -5.06 0.55 -11.86
C PRO A 347 -5.66 -0.35 -10.78
N LEU A 348 -5.09 -0.25 -9.57
CA LEU A 348 -5.63 -0.87 -8.37
C LEU A 348 -6.41 0.17 -7.58
N ILE A 349 -7.74 0.05 -7.58
CA ILE A 349 -8.64 0.93 -6.85
C ILE A 349 -8.79 0.41 -5.41
N THR A 350 -8.72 1.33 -4.47
CA THR A 350 -8.96 1.08 -3.05
C THR A 350 -10.16 1.91 -2.63
N GLU A 351 -11.21 1.27 -2.16
CA GLU A 351 -12.45 1.93 -1.76
C GLU A 351 -12.43 2.19 -0.25
N ILE A 352 -12.23 3.45 0.12
CA ILE A 352 -12.23 3.85 1.54
C ILE A 352 -13.68 3.98 2.02
N PRO A 353 -14.08 3.19 3.05
CA PRO A 353 -15.40 3.33 3.64
C PRO A 353 -15.62 4.73 4.21
N GLU A 354 -16.84 5.26 4.07
CA GLU A 354 -17.22 6.58 4.57
C GLU A 354 -16.98 6.72 6.08
N GLU A 355 -17.20 5.66 6.84
CA GLU A 355 -16.96 5.61 8.29
C GLU A 355 -15.48 5.80 8.64
N LEU A 356 -14.56 5.16 7.87
CA LEU A 356 -13.12 5.36 8.05
C LEU A 356 -12.75 6.81 7.76
N LEU A 357 -13.28 7.38 6.68
CA LEU A 357 -12.97 8.73 6.27
C LEU A 357 -13.50 9.77 7.29
N ASN A 358 -14.71 9.58 7.81
CA ASN A 358 -15.28 10.43 8.86
C ASN A 358 -14.48 10.33 10.16
N THR A 359 -13.99 9.13 10.52
CA THR A 359 -13.10 8.94 11.66
C THR A 359 -11.78 9.68 11.48
N ILE A 360 -11.18 9.62 10.29
CA ILE A 360 -9.96 10.37 9.95
C ILE A 360 -10.20 11.88 10.09
N LEU A 361 -11.27 12.40 9.50
CA LEU A 361 -11.61 13.81 9.56
C LEU A 361 -11.87 14.30 10.99
N ALA A 362 -12.52 13.50 11.82
CA ALA A 362 -12.72 13.80 13.24
C ALA A 362 -11.40 13.92 14.02
N HIS A 363 -10.41 13.07 13.71
CA HIS A 363 -9.09 13.12 14.35
C HIS A 363 -8.27 14.36 13.96
N ILE A 364 -8.31 14.77 12.68
CA ILE A 364 -7.50 15.90 12.20
C ILE A 364 -8.22 17.25 12.35
N GLY A 365 -9.55 17.25 12.51
CA GLY A 365 -10.39 18.44 12.55
C GLY A 365 -9.95 19.52 13.54
N PRO A 366 -9.61 19.17 14.80
CA PRO A 366 -9.15 20.16 15.79
C PRO A 366 -7.92 20.95 15.33
N LYS A 367 -6.97 20.29 14.65
CA LYS A 367 -5.74 20.93 14.16
C LYS A 367 -5.96 21.70 12.85
N LEU A 368 -6.89 21.25 11.99
CA LEU A 368 -7.31 22.00 10.80
C LEU A 368 -7.88 23.36 11.18
N SER A 369 -8.72 23.41 12.22
CA SER A 369 -9.36 24.64 12.71
C SER A 369 -8.34 25.61 13.32
N SER A 370 -7.32 25.12 14.04
CA SER A 370 -6.30 25.95 14.66
C SER A 370 -5.34 26.58 13.67
N ALA A 371 -5.03 25.88 12.55
CA ALA A 371 -4.14 26.39 11.51
C ALA A 371 -4.75 27.58 10.73
N HIS A 372 -6.07 27.73 10.68
CA HIS A 372 -6.77 28.86 10.04
C HIS A 372 -7.02 30.04 10.98
N GLY A 373 -6.92 29.85 12.30
CA GLY A 373 -7.11 30.92 13.30
C GLY A 373 -5.96 31.93 13.39
N HIS A 374 -4.81 31.67 12.79
CA HIS A 374 -3.64 32.56 12.80
C HIS A 374 -3.49 33.48 11.56
N GLN A 375 -4.45 33.43 10.62
CA GLN A 375 -4.41 34.33 9.42
C GLN A 375 -5.37 35.52 9.47
N THR A 376 -6.01 35.78 10.61
CA THR A 376 -6.86 36.98 10.80
C THR A 376 -6.41 37.76 12.03
N THR A 377 -5.29 38.44 11.93
CA THR A 377 -4.98 39.71 12.63
C THR A 377 -3.94 40.47 11.85
#